data_7f5239cf723863a6898f49b67f39bdec
#
_entry.id   7f5239cf723863a6898f49b67f39bdec
#
_cell.length_a   1.000
_cell.length_b   1.000
_cell.length_c   1.000
_cell.angle_alpha   90.00
_cell.angle_beta   90.00
_cell.angle_gamma   90.00
#
_symmetry.space_group_name_H-M   'P 1'
#
loop_
_entity.id
_entity.type
_entity.pdbx_description
1 polymer ?
#
loop_
_entity_poly.entity_id
_entity_poly.type
_entity_poly.pdbx_seq_one_letter_code
_entity_poly.pdbx_strand_id
1 'polypeptide(L)'
;KDNNIIGGMAETWEVSDDGLTYTFHLRDGLKFYNGDAVTAEDILYSLNRAIDPEKSIFAGFLTAIAGIECPDDTTVVVTLKAPTPDFLSNFTMPCCAIVQKDSGESGDYKDLVTCGPYYIADWVKDQYMLFKKNPNYYDPSKAVTDEIKVTVAADDSTRLMEFQNGDIDLMMSTPRNNLPQLSADSNYKVEAFDTVTVNYIGFNVEAEAVSSKEVRQALAYATNVDDLIVGANQGYAQRVTTFTDNLDVLRNTGLEGYTHDVEKAKSLLADAGYADGLTLTLSITSGNTTEAQIAAILKEQWAQAGVTLEVTQYDAATLTAMKKNGEYQVGLTNLGRTGPDSALALSFIVYNPITNGMYTGWQNDECESLYLASCSELDVEKRAEMWARMQEIELDEAPLIPTYVNQDVYAMHSNVSGVQYNLFLGILPYTMQKTV
;
A
#
# COMPACT_ATOMS: atom_id res chain seq x y z
N LYS A 1 8.27 7.50 12.06
CA LYS A 1 8.50 6.21 12.72
C LYS A 1 7.29 5.77 13.55
N ASP A 2 6.48 6.69 14.07
CA ASP A 2 5.44 6.38 15.05
C ASP A 2 4.03 6.36 14.46
N ASN A 3 3.89 6.36 13.16
CA ASN A 3 2.59 6.30 12.43
C ASN A 3 1.61 7.43 12.80
N ASN A 4 2.09 8.52 13.41
CA ASN A 4 1.27 9.63 13.84
C ASN A 4 1.04 10.64 12.70
N ILE A 5 -0.19 11.14 12.61
CA ILE A 5 -0.52 12.29 11.75
C ILE A 5 0.08 13.53 12.41
N ILE A 6 0.83 14.30 11.64
CA ILE A 6 1.49 15.54 12.09
C ILE A 6 0.99 16.72 11.27
N GLY A 7 1.09 17.91 11.85
CA GLY A 7 0.72 19.14 11.16
C GLY A 7 1.60 19.41 9.93
N GLY A 8 0.95 19.72 8.83
CA GLY A 8 1.55 20.18 7.57
C GLY A 8 1.20 21.67 7.32
N MET A 9 0.41 21.94 6.29
CA MET A 9 -0.19 23.27 6.07
C MET A 9 -1.14 23.65 7.22
N ALA A 10 -1.99 22.70 7.67
CA ALA A 10 -2.67 22.84 8.96
C ALA A 10 -1.63 22.60 10.08
N GLU A 11 -1.48 23.56 10.96
CA GLU A 11 -0.59 23.46 12.13
C GLU A 11 -1.23 22.61 13.22
N THR A 12 -2.52 22.80 13.45
CA THR A 12 -3.33 22.08 14.43
C THR A 12 -4.73 21.81 13.87
N TRP A 13 -5.46 20.92 14.53
CA TRP A 13 -6.87 20.69 14.27
C TRP A 13 -7.61 20.31 15.53
N GLU A 14 -8.92 20.54 15.54
CA GLU A 14 -9.85 20.16 16.58
C GLU A 14 -10.94 19.27 16.02
N VAL A 15 -11.45 18.36 16.84
CA VAL A 15 -12.57 17.47 16.48
C VAL A 15 -13.68 17.69 17.49
N SER A 16 -14.91 17.87 17.01
CA SER A 16 -16.09 17.99 17.89
C SER A 16 -16.34 16.68 18.66
N ASP A 17 -16.99 16.79 19.83
CA ASP A 17 -17.27 15.63 20.72
C ASP A 17 -18.09 14.53 20.03
N ASP A 18 -18.90 14.87 19.04
CA ASP A 18 -19.70 13.93 18.24
C ASP A 18 -18.93 13.34 17.05
N GLY A 19 -17.67 13.76 16.84
CA GLY A 19 -16.81 13.28 15.75
C GLY A 19 -17.25 13.72 14.34
N LEU A 20 -18.17 14.70 14.24
CA LEU A 20 -18.74 15.12 12.96
C LEU A 20 -18.08 16.35 12.35
N THR A 21 -17.39 17.16 13.14
CA THR A 21 -16.79 18.42 12.67
C THR A 21 -15.29 18.44 12.96
N TYR A 22 -14.51 18.68 11.94
CA TYR A 22 -13.08 18.88 12.01
C TYR A 22 -12.75 20.32 11.64
N THR A 23 -12.12 21.05 12.56
CA THR A 23 -11.66 22.42 12.32
C THR A 23 -10.14 22.44 12.23
N PHE A 24 -9.62 22.75 11.06
CA PHE A 24 -8.18 22.83 10.80
C PHE A 24 -7.73 24.29 10.86
N HIS A 25 -6.65 24.55 11.60
CA HIS A 25 -6.00 25.86 11.69
C HIS A 25 -4.74 25.85 10.85
N LEU A 26 -4.73 26.63 9.79
CA LEU A 26 -3.63 26.72 8.83
C LEU A 26 -2.54 27.66 9.37
N ARG A 27 -1.32 27.44 8.90
CA ARG A 27 -0.21 28.35 9.15
C ARG A 27 -0.44 29.69 8.45
N ASP A 28 -0.02 30.76 9.08
CA ASP A 28 -0.05 32.08 8.48
C ASP A 28 0.95 32.19 7.30
N GLY A 29 0.58 32.95 6.31
CA GLY A 29 1.48 33.36 5.22
C GLY A 29 1.90 32.23 4.29
N LEU A 30 1.11 31.17 4.15
CA LEU A 30 1.32 30.13 3.16
C LEU A 30 1.35 30.68 1.75
N LYS A 31 2.28 30.19 0.92
CA LYS A 31 2.46 30.63 -0.47
C LYS A 31 2.66 29.49 -1.42
N PHE A 32 2.20 29.70 -2.64
CA PHE A 32 2.56 28.87 -3.78
C PHE A 32 4.01 29.14 -4.25
N TYR A 33 4.55 28.24 -5.10
CA TYR A 33 5.92 28.40 -5.58
C TYR A 33 6.11 29.66 -6.44
N ASN A 34 5.04 30.18 -7.08
CA ASN A 34 5.05 31.40 -7.85
C ASN A 34 5.03 32.69 -6.98
N GLY A 35 4.86 32.55 -5.66
CA GLY A 35 4.86 33.65 -4.69
C GLY A 35 3.47 34.16 -4.29
N ASP A 36 2.41 33.72 -4.96
CA ASP A 36 1.04 34.07 -4.62
C ASP A 36 0.66 33.45 -3.26
N ALA A 37 -0.18 34.16 -2.49
CA ALA A 37 -0.70 33.66 -1.23
C ALA A 37 -1.68 32.51 -1.47
N VAL A 38 -1.68 31.52 -0.58
CA VAL A 38 -2.74 30.52 -0.52
C VAL A 38 -3.97 31.14 0.14
N THR A 39 -5.12 31.01 -0.49
CA THR A 39 -6.40 31.60 -0.06
C THR A 39 -7.45 30.55 0.25
N ALA A 40 -8.53 30.94 0.93
CA ALA A 40 -9.71 30.10 1.15
C ALA A 40 -10.30 29.53 -0.16
N GLU A 41 -10.26 30.33 -1.25
CA GLU A 41 -10.73 29.86 -2.56
C GLU A 41 -9.91 28.70 -3.11
N ASP A 42 -8.58 28.73 -2.96
CA ASP A 42 -7.68 27.66 -3.41
C ASP A 42 -7.93 26.36 -2.65
N ILE A 43 -8.15 26.47 -1.35
CA ILE A 43 -8.44 25.33 -0.47
C ILE A 43 -9.76 24.68 -0.85
N LEU A 44 -10.83 25.50 -0.96
CA LEU A 44 -12.16 25.01 -1.35
C LEU A 44 -12.14 24.38 -2.75
N TYR A 45 -11.41 25.01 -3.71
CA TYR A 45 -11.24 24.46 -5.04
C TYR A 45 -10.57 23.08 -5.00
N SER A 46 -9.45 22.96 -4.31
CA SER A 46 -8.67 21.72 -4.24
C SER A 46 -9.44 20.57 -3.55
N LEU A 47 -10.04 20.86 -2.41
CA LEU A 47 -10.77 19.84 -1.64
C LEU A 47 -12.09 19.43 -2.31
N ASN A 48 -12.82 20.38 -2.92
CA ASN A 48 -14.00 20.03 -3.71
C ASN A 48 -13.66 19.18 -4.94
N ARG A 49 -12.49 19.42 -5.57
CA ARG A 49 -11.99 18.56 -6.64
C ARG A 49 -11.64 17.15 -6.13
N ALA A 50 -11.08 17.03 -4.92
CA ALA A 50 -10.70 15.74 -4.33
C ALA A 50 -11.92 14.83 -4.06
N ILE A 51 -13.06 15.41 -3.64
CA ILE A 51 -14.30 14.67 -3.33
C ILE A 51 -15.19 14.43 -4.56
N ASP A 52 -14.90 15.03 -5.69
CA ASP A 52 -15.69 14.90 -6.92
C ASP A 52 -15.30 13.61 -7.68
N PRO A 53 -16.21 12.62 -7.81
CA PRO A 53 -15.91 11.36 -8.48
C PRO A 53 -15.66 11.50 -10.00
N GLU A 54 -16.04 12.63 -10.61
CA GLU A 54 -15.74 12.91 -12.02
C GLU A 54 -14.31 13.45 -12.21
N LYS A 55 -13.69 13.97 -11.13
CA LYS A 55 -12.37 14.61 -11.15
C LYS A 55 -11.29 13.81 -10.42
N SER A 56 -11.67 13.00 -9.44
CA SER A 56 -10.75 12.26 -8.58
C SER A 56 -11.08 10.78 -8.53
N ILE A 57 -10.15 9.92 -8.91
CA ILE A 57 -10.25 8.47 -8.73
C ILE A 57 -10.23 8.06 -7.25
N PHE A 58 -9.82 8.97 -6.38
CA PHE A 58 -9.77 8.77 -4.92
C PHE A 58 -10.99 9.33 -4.19
N ALA A 59 -11.98 9.89 -4.87
CA ALA A 59 -13.18 10.44 -4.25
C ALA A 59 -13.92 9.43 -3.36
N GLY A 60 -13.85 8.13 -3.70
CA GLY A 60 -14.42 7.03 -2.91
C GLY A 60 -13.92 6.97 -1.47
N PHE A 61 -12.70 7.42 -1.19
CA PHE A 61 -12.12 7.47 0.16
C PHE A 61 -12.61 8.66 0.99
N LEU A 62 -13.23 9.64 0.37
CA LEU A 62 -13.67 10.89 0.98
C LEU A 62 -15.20 11.01 1.04
N THR A 63 -15.92 9.91 0.82
CA THR A 63 -17.40 9.88 0.78
C THR A 63 -18.07 10.27 2.09
N ALA A 64 -17.35 10.17 3.21
CA ALA A 64 -17.80 10.61 4.53
C ALA A 64 -18.04 12.13 4.61
N ILE A 65 -17.38 12.94 3.76
CA ILE A 65 -17.49 14.40 3.79
C ILE A 65 -18.91 14.82 3.38
N ALA A 66 -19.57 15.61 4.23
CA ALA A 66 -20.85 16.25 3.96
C ALA A 66 -20.68 17.67 3.41
N GLY A 67 -19.67 18.40 3.88
CA GLY A 67 -19.40 19.77 3.47
C GLY A 67 -18.02 20.25 3.89
N ILE A 68 -17.51 21.27 3.17
CA ILE A 68 -16.24 21.94 3.44
C ILE A 68 -16.50 23.43 3.39
N GLU A 69 -16.08 24.13 4.43
CA GLU A 69 -16.19 25.59 4.54
C GLU A 69 -14.83 26.19 4.92
N CYS A 70 -14.53 27.36 4.38
CA CYS A 70 -13.38 28.16 4.77
C CYS A 70 -13.91 29.56 5.17
N PRO A 71 -14.17 29.80 6.47
CA PRO A 71 -14.70 31.08 6.95
C PRO A 71 -13.70 32.22 6.79
N ASP A 72 -12.42 31.91 6.71
CA ASP A 72 -11.29 32.82 6.43
C ASP A 72 -10.12 32.04 5.78
N ASP A 73 -9.02 32.73 5.46
CA ASP A 73 -7.86 32.15 4.78
C ASP A 73 -7.01 31.22 5.66
N THR A 74 -7.32 31.10 6.94
CA THR A 74 -6.55 30.32 7.91
C THR A 74 -7.36 29.23 8.59
N THR A 75 -8.67 29.13 8.30
CA THR A 75 -9.57 28.15 8.93
C THR A 75 -10.30 27.32 7.88
N VAL A 76 -10.20 26.00 8.01
CA VAL A 76 -10.95 25.03 7.19
C VAL A 76 -11.82 24.18 8.09
N VAL A 77 -13.12 24.16 7.82
CA VAL A 77 -14.11 23.36 8.56
C VAL A 77 -14.62 22.25 7.64
N VAL A 78 -14.44 21.02 8.05
CA VAL A 78 -14.95 19.84 7.34
C VAL A 78 -16.01 19.17 8.18
N THR A 79 -17.23 19.03 7.64
CA THR A 79 -18.34 18.33 8.28
C THR A 79 -18.52 16.97 7.66
N LEU A 80 -18.70 15.93 8.49
CA LEU A 80 -18.92 14.56 8.08
C LEU A 80 -20.40 14.17 8.15
N LYS A 81 -20.82 13.22 7.33
CA LYS A 81 -22.16 12.60 7.31
C LYS A 81 -22.42 11.71 8.52
N ALA A 82 -21.35 11.06 9.00
CA ALA A 82 -21.34 10.20 10.18
C ALA A 82 -19.93 10.21 10.78
N PRO A 83 -19.77 9.87 12.07
CA PRO A 83 -18.44 9.71 12.67
C PRO A 83 -17.62 8.72 11.87
N THR A 84 -16.37 9.07 11.55
CA THR A 84 -15.50 8.27 10.69
C THR A 84 -14.11 8.23 11.35
N PRO A 85 -13.77 7.18 12.10
CA PRO A 85 -12.56 7.11 12.90
C PRO A 85 -11.24 7.31 12.11
N ASP A 86 -11.20 6.87 10.86
CA ASP A 86 -10.04 6.97 9.97
C ASP A 86 -10.06 8.20 9.05
N PHE A 87 -10.98 9.14 9.25
CA PHE A 87 -11.13 10.33 8.39
C PHE A 87 -9.81 11.11 8.22
N LEU A 88 -9.09 11.36 9.32
CA LEU A 88 -7.82 12.09 9.24
C LEU A 88 -6.79 11.36 8.37
N SER A 89 -6.74 10.04 8.41
CA SER A 89 -5.85 9.24 7.56
C SER A 89 -6.18 9.42 6.09
N ASN A 90 -7.47 9.31 5.75
CA ASN A 90 -7.93 9.52 4.37
C ASN A 90 -7.72 10.96 3.91
N PHE A 91 -7.84 11.93 4.81
CA PHE A 91 -7.62 13.36 4.50
C PHE A 91 -6.14 13.71 4.28
N THR A 92 -5.19 12.84 4.68
CA THR A 92 -3.76 13.01 4.37
C THR A 92 -3.36 12.49 2.98
N MET A 93 -4.28 11.93 2.21
CA MET A 93 -3.98 11.38 0.89
C MET A 93 -3.55 12.46 -0.11
N PRO A 94 -2.71 12.11 -1.10
CA PRO A 94 -2.21 13.06 -2.11
C PRO A 94 -3.32 13.80 -2.90
N CYS A 95 -4.51 13.20 -3.04
CA CYS A 95 -5.65 13.86 -3.69
C CYS A 95 -6.14 15.11 -2.95
N CYS A 96 -5.87 15.22 -1.64
CA CYS A 96 -6.18 16.39 -0.83
C CYS A 96 -5.10 17.48 -0.88
N ALA A 97 -4.09 17.33 -1.74
CA ALA A 97 -3.06 18.36 -1.93
C ALA A 97 -3.68 19.67 -2.44
N ILE A 98 -3.23 20.79 -1.87
CA ILE A 98 -3.73 22.11 -2.25
C ILE A 98 -2.95 22.64 -3.47
N VAL A 99 -3.69 23.03 -4.49
CA VAL A 99 -3.20 23.70 -5.70
C VAL A 99 -3.87 25.06 -5.87
N GLN A 100 -3.26 25.94 -6.61
CA GLN A 100 -3.87 27.24 -6.91
C GLN A 100 -5.15 27.03 -7.73
N LYS A 101 -6.20 27.78 -7.41
CA LYS A 101 -7.48 27.72 -8.11
C LYS A 101 -7.29 27.84 -9.62
N ASP A 102 -8.04 27.01 -10.35
CA ASP A 102 -8.01 26.89 -11.80
C ASP A 102 -6.66 26.44 -12.40
N SER A 103 -5.66 26.10 -11.56
CA SER A 103 -4.40 25.52 -12.04
C SER A 103 -4.53 24.01 -12.34
N GLY A 104 -3.83 23.55 -13.38
CA GLY A 104 -3.79 22.14 -13.78
C GLY A 104 -5.04 21.64 -14.52
N GLU A 105 -5.99 22.48 -14.86
CA GLU A 105 -7.22 22.11 -15.60
C GLU A 105 -6.93 21.68 -17.04
N SER A 106 -5.84 22.16 -17.65
CA SER A 106 -5.42 21.75 -19.00
C SER A 106 -4.86 20.32 -19.05
N GLY A 107 -4.50 19.74 -17.89
CA GLY A 107 -3.75 18.51 -17.81
C GLY A 107 -2.26 18.67 -18.16
N ASP A 108 -1.79 19.86 -18.46
CA ASP A 108 -0.36 20.18 -18.62
C ASP A 108 0.22 20.54 -17.24
N TYR A 109 1.33 19.86 -16.85
CA TYR A 109 2.03 20.16 -15.59
C TYR A 109 2.50 21.61 -15.46
N LYS A 110 2.67 22.32 -16.58
CA LYS A 110 3.11 23.74 -16.61
C LYS A 110 2.07 24.67 -16.03
N ASP A 111 0.80 24.27 -16.08
CA ASP A 111 -0.29 25.04 -15.51
C ASP A 111 -0.54 24.69 -14.03
N LEU A 112 0.18 23.67 -13.50
CA LEU A 112 -0.03 23.21 -12.11
C LEU A 112 0.78 24.07 -11.14
N VAL A 113 0.12 24.86 -10.31
CA VAL A 113 0.74 25.70 -9.29
C VAL A 113 0.50 25.09 -7.91
N THR A 114 1.59 24.68 -7.25
CA THR A 114 1.58 23.94 -5.98
C THR A 114 2.26 24.72 -4.87
N CYS A 115 1.96 24.38 -3.61
CA CYS A 115 2.55 24.94 -2.40
C CYS A 115 3.42 23.95 -1.61
N GLY A 116 3.78 22.82 -2.21
CA GLY A 116 4.69 21.83 -1.63
C GLY A 116 6.16 22.29 -1.59
N PRO A 117 7.07 21.49 -1.01
CA PRO A 117 8.50 21.83 -0.90
C PRO A 117 9.22 21.87 -2.25
N TYR A 118 8.68 21.17 -3.24
CA TYR A 118 9.16 21.13 -4.63
C TYR A 118 8.01 21.33 -5.60
N TYR A 119 8.32 21.82 -6.81
CA TYR A 119 7.39 21.91 -7.92
C TYR A 119 7.99 21.27 -9.17
N ILE A 120 7.17 20.83 -10.11
CA ILE A 120 7.61 20.26 -11.39
C ILE A 120 8.07 21.40 -12.28
N ALA A 121 9.36 21.46 -12.57
CA ALA A 121 9.96 22.47 -13.44
C ALA A 121 10.01 22.02 -14.91
N ASP A 122 10.17 20.72 -15.15
CA ASP A 122 10.12 20.12 -16.47
C ASP A 122 9.69 18.65 -16.39
N TRP A 123 8.97 18.19 -17.40
CA TRP A 123 8.52 16.80 -17.51
C TRP A 123 8.48 16.37 -18.97
N VAL A 124 9.25 15.34 -19.27
CA VAL A 124 9.19 14.64 -20.55
C VAL A 124 8.66 13.23 -20.28
N LYS A 125 7.43 12.98 -20.75
CA LYS A 125 6.76 11.69 -20.54
C LYS A 125 7.66 10.54 -20.95
N ASP A 126 7.68 9.49 -20.12
CA ASP A 126 8.45 8.25 -20.32
C ASP A 126 9.99 8.45 -20.34
N GLN A 127 10.49 9.63 -19.98
CA GLN A 127 11.92 9.93 -19.89
C GLN A 127 12.34 10.44 -18.52
N TYR A 128 11.83 11.60 -18.09
CA TYR A 128 12.18 12.17 -16.79
C TYR A 128 11.18 13.21 -16.30
N MET A 129 11.25 13.47 -14.99
CA MET A 129 10.61 14.59 -14.33
C MET A 129 11.67 15.34 -13.52
N LEU A 130 11.73 16.68 -13.72
CA LEU A 130 12.63 17.57 -12.99
C LEU A 130 11.84 18.38 -11.97
N PHE A 131 12.20 18.22 -10.73
CA PHE A 131 11.67 19.00 -9.62
C PHE A 131 12.66 20.09 -9.21
N LYS A 132 12.15 21.28 -8.90
CA LYS A 132 12.91 22.37 -8.32
C LYS A 132 12.34 22.75 -6.96
N LYS A 133 13.25 23.19 -6.10
CA LYS A 133 12.94 23.70 -4.77
C LYS A 133 11.96 24.86 -4.85
N ASN A 134 10.89 24.80 -4.03
CA ASN A 134 9.98 25.90 -3.83
C ASN A 134 10.62 26.94 -2.88
N PRO A 135 10.96 28.15 -3.34
CA PRO A 135 11.62 29.16 -2.50
C PRO A 135 10.67 29.73 -1.43
N ASN A 136 9.36 29.53 -1.59
CA ASN A 136 8.32 30.06 -0.73
C ASN A 136 7.74 29.02 0.23
N TYR A 137 8.33 27.81 0.28
CA TYR A 137 7.83 26.77 1.18
C TYR A 137 8.03 27.16 2.64
N TYR A 138 7.01 26.96 3.46
CA TYR A 138 6.98 27.42 4.87
C TYR A 138 8.06 26.78 5.76
N ASP A 139 8.56 25.59 5.40
CA ASP A 139 9.61 24.89 6.13
C ASP A 139 10.84 24.64 5.23
N PRO A 140 11.81 25.57 5.19
CA PRO A 140 12.99 25.44 4.34
C PRO A 140 13.85 24.20 4.66
N SER A 141 13.73 23.63 5.85
CA SER A 141 14.48 22.41 6.24
C SER A 141 14.04 21.17 5.46
N LYS A 142 12.86 21.22 4.82
CA LYS A 142 12.29 20.16 4.01
C LYS A 142 12.47 20.36 2.49
N ALA A 143 13.40 21.22 2.08
CA ALA A 143 13.77 21.38 0.69
C ALA A 143 15.26 21.75 0.62
N VAL A 144 16.11 20.78 0.85
CA VAL A 144 17.56 20.98 1.00
C VAL A 144 18.27 20.99 -0.34
N THR A 145 17.94 20.06 -1.24
CA THR A 145 18.50 19.95 -2.58
C THR A 145 17.78 20.90 -3.54
N ASP A 146 18.50 21.64 -4.36
CA ASP A 146 17.91 22.66 -5.26
C ASP A 146 17.13 22.01 -6.41
N GLU A 147 17.62 20.89 -6.94
CA GLU A 147 17.02 20.18 -8.07
C GLU A 147 17.05 18.67 -7.85
N ILE A 148 15.94 17.98 -8.18
CA ILE A 148 15.82 16.52 -8.13
C ILE A 148 15.30 16.07 -9.48
N LYS A 149 16.07 15.23 -10.17
CA LYS A 149 15.66 14.64 -11.45
C LYS A 149 15.30 13.17 -11.23
N VAL A 150 14.06 12.82 -11.51
CA VAL A 150 13.60 11.43 -11.54
C VAL A 150 13.60 10.95 -12.98
N THR A 151 14.42 9.95 -13.29
CA THR A 151 14.54 9.38 -14.63
C THR A 151 13.79 8.06 -14.74
N VAL A 152 13.26 7.76 -15.91
CA VAL A 152 12.60 6.49 -16.23
C VAL A 152 13.59 5.60 -16.96
N ALA A 153 14.03 4.53 -16.31
CA ALA A 153 14.85 3.51 -16.97
C ALA A 153 13.95 2.44 -17.61
N ALA A 154 14.29 2.01 -18.81
CA ALA A 154 13.47 1.07 -19.59
C ALA A 154 13.35 -0.32 -18.94
N ASP A 155 14.43 -0.78 -18.30
CA ASP A 155 14.54 -2.10 -17.66
C ASP A 155 15.55 -2.08 -16.51
N ASP A 156 15.56 -3.16 -15.74
CA ASP A 156 16.44 -3.33 -14.57
C ASP A 156 17.93 -3.26 -14.93
N SER A 157 18.33 -3.78 -16.08
CA SER A 157 19.73 -3.81 -16.51
C SER A 157 20.22 -2.41 -16.88
N THR A 158 19.40 -1.65 -17.60
CA THR A 158 19.66 -0.24 -17.95
C THR A 158 19.79 0.59 -16.68
N ARG A 159 18.83 0.47 -15.75
CA ARG A 159 18.82 1.20 -14.48
C ARG A 159 20.07 0.90 -13.64
N LEU A 160 20.46 -0.37 -13.54
CA LEU A 160 21.68 -0.75 -12.82
C LEU A 160 22.94 -0.17 -13.47
N MET A 161 23.03 -0.18 -14.80
CA MET A 161 24.16 0.37 -15.53
C MET A 161 24.27 1.90 -15.35
N GLU A 162 23.17 2.64 -15.46
CA GLU A 162 23.13 4.08 -15.22
C GLU A 162 23.54 4.43 -13.78
N PHE A 163 23.10 3.62 -12.81
CA PHE A 163 23.49 3.76 -11.41
C PHE A 163 25.00 3.51 -11.22
N GLN A 164 25.53 2.44 -11.76
CA GLN A 164 26.97 2.11 -11.63
C GLN A 164 27.87 3.12 -12.33
N ASN A 165 27.41 3.73 -13.42
CA ASN A 165 28.13 4.80 -14.12
C ASN A 165 28.07 6.15 -13.39
N GLY A 166 27.19 6.31 -12.37
CA GLY A 166 26.98 7.55 -11.64
C GLY A 166 26.03 8.55 -12.32
N ASP A 167 25.27 8.09 -13.32
CA ASP A 167 24.22 8.88 -13.97
C ASP A 167 22.97 9.02 -13.07
N ILE A 168 22.78 8.03 -12.16
CA ILE A 168 21.73 8.00 -11.13
C ILE A 168 22.39 7.91 -9.76
N ASP A 169 21.98 8.74 -8.81
CA ASP A 169 22.49 8.79 -7.44
C ASP A 169 21.81 7.76 -6.51
N LEU A 170 20.53 7.45 -6.79
CA LEU A 170 19.68 6.55 -6.02
C LEU A 170 18.75 5.78 -6.95
N MET A 171 18.70 4.45 -6.80
CA MET A 171 17.70 3.60 -7.45
C MET A 171 16.49 3.39 -6.56
N MET A 172 15.30 3.83 -7.02
CA MET A 172 14.04 3.67 -6.29
C MET A 172 13.50 2.23 -6.30
N SER A 173 13.98 1.40 -7.22
CA SER A 173 13.65 -0.02 -7.31
C SER A 173 14.93 -0.79 -7.64
N THR A 174 15.56 -1.37 -6.65
CA THR A 174 16.82 -2.09 -6.82
C THR A 174 16.54 -3.54 -7.22
N PRO A 175 17.12 -4.03 -8.35
CA PRO A 175 16.96 -5.42 -8.74
C PRO A 175 17.48 -6.36 -7.66
N ARG A 176 16.61 -7.24 -7.15
CA ARG A 176 16.88 -8.10 -5.98
C ARG A 176 18.15 -8.96 -6.17
N ASN A 177 18.35 -9.50 -7.35
CA ASN A 177 19.52 -10.34 -7.67
C ASN A 177 20.87 -9.62 -7.56
N ASN A 178 20.87 -8.28 -7.60
CA ASN A 178 22.10 -7.47 -7.52
C ASN A 178 22.39 -6.96 -6.10
N LEU A 179 21.47 -7.13 -5.15
CA LEU A 179 21.63 -6.66 -3.78
C LEU A 179 22.88 -7.19 -3.07
N PRO A 180 23.23 -8.49 -3.15
CA PRO A 180 24.45 -8.99 -2.51
C PRO A 180 25.72 -8.30 -3.04
N GLN A 181 25.81 -8.06 -4.35
CA GLN A 181 26.94 -7.38 -4.96
C GLN A 181 27.01 -5.90 -4.53
N LEU A 182 25.88 -5.19 -4.59
CA LEU A 182 25.81 -3.78 -4.22
C LEU A 182 26.10 -3.55 -2.72
N SER A 183 25.60 -4.45 -1.86
CA SER A 183 25.86 -4.38 -0.42
C SER A 183 27.32 -4.66 -0.03
N ALA A 184 28.05 -5.43 -0.86
CA ALA A 184 29.44 -5.75 -0.62
C ALA A 184 30.42 -4.65 -1.11
N ASP A 185 29.95 -3.71 -1.93
CA ASP A 185 30.75 -2.62 -2.50
C ASP A 185 30.62 -1.35 -1.65
N SER A 186 31.72 -0.88 -1.09
CA SER A 186 31.77 0.33 -0.22
C SER A 186 31.40 1.64 -0.94
N ASN A 187 31.34 1.64 -2.27
CA ASN A 187 30.88 2.79 -3.04
C ASN A 187 29.35 3.01 -2.94
N TYR A 188 28.63 2.00 -2.46
CA TYR A 188 27.17 2.02 -2.38
C TYR A 188 26.69 1.80 -0.95
N LYS A 189 25.46 2.24 -0.70
CA LYS A 189 24.66 1.89 0.48
C LYS A 189 23.38 1.22 -0.02
N VAL A 190 22.98 0.15 0.66
CA VAL A 190 21.68 -0.49 0.44
C VAL A 190 20.88 -0.32 1.71
N GLU A 191 19.74 0.33 1.60
CA GLU A 191 18.81 0.56 2.72
C GLU A 191 17.48 -0.12 2.41
N ALA A 192 16.93 -0.82 3.40
CA ALA A 192 15.64 -1.49 3.35
C ALA A 192 14.68 -0.82 4.32
N PHE A 193 13.46 -0.55 3.84
CA PHE A 193 12.40 0.09 4.61
C PHE A 193 11.17 -0.82 4.63
N ASP A 194 10.55 -0.94 5.80
CA ASP A 194 9.31 -1.68 5.94
C ASP A 194 8.21 -0.97 5.16
N THR A 195 7.35 -1.77 4.50
CA THR A 195 6.16 -1.28 3.83
C THR A 195 4.90 -1.69 4.61
N VAL A 196 3.74 -1.33 4.10
CA VAL A 196 2.43 -1.68 4.66
C VAL A 196 1.61 -2.55 3.69
N THR A 197 2.27 -3.12 2.69
CA THR A 197 1.62 -3.97 1.69
C THR A 197 1.81 -5.44 2.04
N VAL A 198 0.75 -6.07 2.48
CA VAL A 198 0.72 -7.51 2.79
C VAL A 198 0.50 -8.31 1.51
N ASN A 199 1.25 -9.39 1.35
CA ASN A 199 1.11 -10.33 0.25
C ASN A 199 0.34 -11.58 0.71
N TYR A 200 -0.54 -12.07 -0.16
CA TYR A 200 -1.42 -13.21 0.13
C TYR A 200 -1.41 -14.22 -1.00
N ILE A 201 -1.60 -15.49 -0.62
CA ILE A 201 -2.07 -16.52 -1.52
C ILE A 201 -3.60 -16.55 -1.36
N GLY A 202 -4.33 -16.28 -2.42
CA GLY A 202 -5.79 -16.16 -2.38
C GLY A 202 -6.48 -17.29 -3.13
N PHE A 203 -7.71 -17.58 -2.71
CA PHE A 203 -8.55 -18.61 -3.27
C PHE A 203 -9.85 -18.03 -3.82
N ASN A 204 -10.34 -18.59 -4.92
CA ASN A 204 -11.75 -18.48 -5.26
C ASN A 204 -12.50 -19.59 -4.51
N VAL A 205 -13.16 -19.25 -3.39
CA VAL A 205 -13.83 -20.24 -2.53
C VAL A 205 -15.05 -20.91 -3.18
N GLU A 206 -15.51 -20.39 -4.32
CA GLU A 206 -16.57 -21.01 -5.13
C GLU A 206 -16.02 -22.10 -6.07
N ALA A 207 -14.71 -22.15 -6.30
CA ALA A 207 -14.10 -23.23 -7.07
C ALA A 207 -14.08 -24.52 -6.23
N GLU A 208 -14.66 -25.59 -6.76
CA GLU A 208 -14.92 -26.88 -6.08
C GLU A 208 -13.69 -27.36 -5.28
N ALA A 209 -12.51 -27.34 -5.88
CA ALA A 209 -11.28 -27.88 -5.29
C ALA A 209 -10.78 -27.12 -4.04
N VAL A 210 -11.18 -25.87 -3.84
CA VAL A 210 -10.78 -25.01 -2.72
C VAL A 210 -11.98 -24.44 -1.95
N SER A 211 -13.19 -25.00 -2.18
CA SER A 211 -14.42 -24.55 -1.53
C SER A 211 -14.45 -24.89 -0.03
N SER A 212 -13.87 -26.04 0.37
CA SER A 212 -13.78 -26.42 1.77
C SER A 212 -12.68 -25.62 2.49
N LYS A 213 -12.99 -25.15 3.70
CA LYS A 213 -12.00 -24.44 4.53
C LYS A 213 -10.86 -25.36 4.96
N GLU A 214 -11.13 -26.65 5.15
CA GLU A 214 -10.13 -27.64 5.53
C GLU A 214 -9.05 -27.76 4.44
N VAL A 215 -9.43 -27.71 3.17
CA VAL A 215 -8.46 -27.66 2.04
C VAL A 215 -7.63 -26.38 2.12
N ARG A 216 -8.26 -25.23 2.29
CA ARG A 216 -7.53 -23.95 2.36
C ARG A 216 -6.60 -23.88 3.57
N GLN A 217 -7.04 -24.36 4.74
CA GLN A 217 -6.21 -24.52 5.94
C GLN A 217 -5.05 -25.49 5.70
N ALA A 218 -5.29 -26.62 5.03
CA ALA A 218 -4.24 -27.57 4.67
C ALA A 218 -3.14 -26.91 3.83
N LEU A 219 -3.53 -26.11 2.82
CA LEU A 219 -2.59 -25.36 2.00
C LEU A 219 -1.82 -24.31 2.81
N ALA A 220 -2.46 -23.68 3.79
CA ALA A 220 -1.80 -22.76 4.71
C ALA A 220 -0.74 -23.48 5.58
N TYR A 221 -1.05 -24.65 6.15
CA TYR A 221 -0.08 -25.47 6.89
C TYR A 221 1.01 -26.06 5.98
N ALA A 222 0.72 -26.34 4.71
CA ALA A 222 1.72 -26.80 3.75
C ALA A 222 2.68 -25.70 3.30
N THR A 223 2.38 -24.44 3.57
CA THR A 223 3.17 -23.29 3.12
C THR A 223 4.20 -22.87 4.17
N ASN A 224 5.49 -22.96 3.83
CA ASN A 224 6.58 -22.35 4.59
C ASN A 224 6.83 -20.94 4.07
N VAL A 225 6.36 -19.94 4.78
CA VAL A 225 6.49 -18.52 4.40
C VAL A 225 7.94 -18.06 4.42
N ASP A 226 8.78 -18.60 5.31
CA ASP A 226 10.19 -18.21 5.42
C ASP A 226 10.96 -18.59 4.15
N ASP A 227 10.63 -19.71 3.50
CA ASP A 227 11.22 -20.08 2.21
C ASP A 227 10.78 -19.12 1.10
N LEU A 228 9.54 -18.59 1.12
CA LEU A 228 9.10 -17.55 0.19
C LEU A 228 9.87 -16.25 0.39
N ILE A 229 10.11 -15.86 1.66
CA ILE A 229 10.90 -14.66 1.99
C ILE A 229 12.33 -14.80 1.48
N VAL A 230 12.98 -15.92 1.74
CA VAL A 230 14.36 -16.14 1.32
C VAL A 230 14.46 -16.34 -0.19
N GLY A 231 13.62 -17.22 -0.75
CA GLY A 231 13.73 -17.64 -2.16
C GLY A 231 13.24 -16.60 -3.15
N ALA A 232 12.12 -15.93 -2.88
CA ALA A 232 11.55 -14.96 -3.82
C ALA A 232 11.92 -13.49 -3.49
N ASN A 233 12.18 -13.19 -2.21
CA ASN A 233 12.45 -11.81 -1.77
C ASN A 233 13.88 -11.58 -1.30
N GLN A 234 14.79 -12.55 -1.43
CA GLN A 234 16.20 -12.45 -1.00
C GLN A 234 16.35 -12.05 0.48
N GLY A 235 15.37 -12.40 1.33
CA GLY A 235 15.32 -12.02 2.74
C GLY A 235 14.76 -10.61 3.03
N TYR A 236 14.45 -9.81 2.01
CA TYR A 236 13.91 -8.46 2.18
C TYR A 236 12.37 -8.46 2.24
N ALA A 237 11.85 -9.16 3.22
CA ALA A 237 10.44 -9.16 3.59
C ALA A 237 10.30 -9.59 5.05
N GLN A 238 9.18 -9.28 5.67
CA GLN A 238 8.86 -9.68 7.05
C GLN A 238 7.60 -10.51 7.06
N ARG A 239 7.64 -11.66 7.74
CA ARG A 239 6.47 -12.51 7.90
C ARG A 239 5.35 -11.77 8.62
N VAL A 240 4.11 -11.99 8.18
CA VAL A 240 2.89 -11.61 8.88
C VAL A 240 2.11 -12.85 9.29
N THR A 241 1.35 -12.73 10.38
CA THR A 241 0.55 -13.83 10.94
C THR A 241 -0.95 -13.58 10.81
N THR A 242 -1.32 -12.38 10.40
CA THR A 242 -2.70 -11.94 10.22
C THR A 242 -2.84 -11.19 8.90
N PHE A 243 -4.05 -10.73 8.61
CA PHE A 243 -4.36 -9.99 7.37
C PHE A 243 -3.86 -8.54 7.36
N THR A 244 -3.28 -8.08 8.47
CA THR A 244 -2.70 -6.74 8.59
C THR A 244 -1.17 -6.81 8.59
N ASP A 245 -0.53 -5.70 8.24
CA ASP A 245 0.92 -5.57 8.39
C ASP A 245 1.34 -5.45 9.87
N ASN A 246 2.66 -5.57 10.11
CA ASN A 246 3.20 -5.60 11.48
C ASN A 246 3.17 -4.24 12.19
N LEU A 247 2.84 -3.15 11.49
CA LEU A 247 2.79 -1.78 12.01
C LEU A 247 1.35 -1.28 12.18
N ASP A 248 0.35 -2.10 11.85
CA ASP A 248 -1.05 -1.73 11.92
C ASP A 248 -1.54 -1.64 13.36
N VAL A 249 -2.24 -0.56 13.68
CA VAL A 249 -2.84 -0.35 15.02
C VAL A 249 -4.01 -1.28 15.31
N LEU A 250 -4.64 -1.85 14.27
CA LEU A 250 -5.75 -2.81 14.38
C LEU A 250 -5.29 -4.27 14.36
N ARG A 251 -3.97 -4.52 14.32
CA ARG A 251 -3.42 -5.87 14.28
C ARG A 251 -3.77 -6.66 15.55
N ASN A 252 -4.34 -7.84 15.38
CA ASN A 252 -4.51 -8.78 16.49
C ASN A 252 -3.15 -9.46 16.81
N THR A 253 -2.45 -8.95 17.81
CA THR A 253 -1.15 -9.48 18.23
C THR A 253 -1.24 -10.81 18.99
N GLY A 254 -2.45 -11.25 19.35
CA GLY A 254 -2.69 -12.54 20.02
C GLY A 254 -2.78 -13.71 19.05
N LEU A 255 -2.82 -13.48 17.73
CA LEU A 255 -2.87 -14.54 16.73
C LEU A 255 -1.48 -14.97 16.28
N GLU A 256 -1.21 -16.27 16.36
CA GLU A 256 0.08 -16.84 15.93
C GLU A 256 0.14 -17.14 14.42
N GLY A 257 -1.02 -17.20 13.76
CA GLY A 257 -1.13 -17.57 12.35
C GLY A 257 -0.84 -19.05 12.09
N TYR A 258 -0.68 -19.42 10.81
CA TYR A 258 -0.36 -20.79 10.42
C TYR A 258 1.14 -21.06 10.56
N THR A 259 1.49 -22.21 11.13
CA THR A 259 2.87 -22.71 11.17
C THR A 259 3.03 -23.84 10.17
N HIS A 260 4.17 -23.93 9.49
CA HIS A 260 4.41 -25.00 8.53
C HIS A 260 4.36 -26.39 9.20
N ASP A 261 3.40 -27.22 8.78
CA ASP A 261 3.16 -28.58 9.30
C ASP A 261 2.56 -29.46 8.20
N VAL A 262 3.44 -30.20 7.52
CA VAL A 262 3.07 -31.06 6.39
C VAL A 262 2.15 -32.22 6.82
N GLU A 263 2.35 -32.76 7.99
CA GLU A 263 1.52 -33.91 8.47
C GLU A 263 0.11 -33.44 8.81
N LYS A 264 -0.03 -32.27 9.42
CA LYS A 264 -1.34 -31.65 9.64
C LYS A 264 -2.03 -31.32 8.31
N ALA A 265 -1.29 -30.80 7.33
CA ALA A 265 -1.82 -30.55 6.00
C ALA A 265 -2.38 -31.82 5.34
N LYS A 266 -1.63 -32.92 5.39
CA LYS A 266 -2.09 -34.24 4.88
C LYS A 266 -3.36 -34.72 5.58
N SER A 267 -3.43 -34.61 6.91
CA SER A 267 -4.60 -34.99 7.67
C SER A 267 -5.84 -34.24 7.24
N LEU A 268 -5.73 -32.90 7.14
CA LEU A 268 -6.84 -32.03 6.69
C LEU A 268 -7.29 -32.33 5.25
N LEU A 269 -6.35 -32.61 4.34
CA LEU A 269 -6.68 -33.01 2.97
C LEU A 269 -7.40 -34.36 2.93
N ALA A 270 -6.96 -35.34 3.74
CA ALA A 270 -7.61 -36.62 3.83
C ALA A 270 -9.03 -36.51 4.40
N ASP A 271 -9.23 -35.72 5.45
CA ASP A 271 -10.55 -35.45 6.06
C ASP A 271 -11.49 -34.73 5.07
N ALA A 272 -10.94 -33.89 4.17
CA ALA A 272 -11.67 -33.24 3.10
C ALA A 272 -11.92 -34.14 1.87
N GLY A 273 -11.47 -35.41 1.89
CA GLY A 273 -11.72 -36.38 0.81
C GLY A 273 -10.59 -36.45 -0.24
N TYR A 274 -9.44 -35.84 -0.01
CA TYR A 274 -8.30 -35.82 -0.93
C TYR A 274 -7.10 -36.65 -0.47
N ALA A 275 -7.36 -37.78 0.18
CA ALA A 275 -6.31 -38.70 0.64
C ALA A 275 -5.44 -39.25 -0.51
N ASP A 276 -5.99 -39.36 -1.72
CA ASP A 276 -5.29 -39.84 -2.92
C ASP A 276 -4.61 -38.71 -3.72
N GLY A 277 -4.67 -37.46 -3.22
CA GLY A 277 -4.07 -36.27 -3.82
C GLY A 277 -5.08 -35.28 -4.36
N LEU A 278 -4.63 -34.03 -4.53
CA LEU A 278 -5.40 -32.89 -5.03
C LEU A 278 -4.62 -32.18 -6.15
N THR A 279 -5.27 -31.84 -7.26
CA THR A 279 -4.65 -31.00 -8.31
C THR A 279 -5.27 -29.63 -8.30
N LEU A 280 -4.43 -28.59 -8.23
CA LEU A 280 -4.82 -27.17 -8.25
C LEU A 280 -4.06 -26.40 -9.32
N THR A 281 -4.67 -25.34 -9.81
CA THR A 281 -4.04 -24.40 -10.76
C THR A 281 -3.74 -23.07 -10.09
N LEU A 282 -2.47 -22.66 -10.13
CA LEU A 282 -2.02 -21.30 -9.76
C LEU A 282 -1.84 -20.46 -11.03
N SER A 283 -2.53 -19.34 -11.09
CA SER A 283 -2.45 -18.39 -12.19
C SER A 283 -1.52 -17.23 -11.83
N ILE A 284 -0.47 -17.00 -12.65
CA ILE A 284 0.54 -15.96 -12.42
C ILE A 284 0.73 -15.08 -13.67
N THR A 285 1.36 -13.92 -13.48
CA THR A 285 1.67 -12.97 -14.54
C THR A 285 2.88 -13.43 -15.36
N SER A 286 2.74 -13.48 -16.67
CA SER A 286 3.84 -13.82 -17.59
C SER A 286 4.98 -12.80 -17.48
N GLY A 287 6.20 -13.28 -17.36
CA GLY A 287 7.39 -12.45 -17.21
C GLY A 287 7.64 -11.91 -15.80
N ASN A 288 6.74 -12.14 -14.84
CA ASN A 288 6.96 -11.78 -13.44
C ASN A 288 7.85 -12.84 -12.76
N THR A 289 9.12 -12.51 -12.59
CA THR A 289 10.12 -13.43 -12.01
C THR A 289 9.85 -13.76 -10.55
N THR A 290 9.35 -12.82 -9.77
CA THR A 290 9.02 -13.04 -8.36
C THR A 290 7.84 -13.99 -8.20
N GLU A 291 6.75 -13.80 -8.96
CA GLU A 291 5.60 -14.72 -8.95
C GLU A 291 6.02 -16.13 -9.43
N ALA A 292 6.90 -16.21 -10.44
CA ALA A 292 7.41 -17.49 -10.90
C ALA A 292 8.25 -18.23 -9.84
N GLN A 293 9.05 -17.51 -9.06
CA GLN A 293 9.81 -18.08 -7.93
C GLN A 293 8.87 -18.55 -6.80
N ILE A 294 7.88 -17.73 -6.43
CA ILE A 294 6.85 -18.12 -5.45
C ILE A 294 6.15 -19.39 -5.91
N ALA A 295 5.71 -19.43 -7.16
CA ALA A 295 5.02 -20.60 -7.72
C ALA A 295 5.87 -21.87 -7.68
N ALA A 296 7.18 -21.78 -7.98
CA ALA A 296 8.11 -22.89 -7.92
C ALA A 296 8.26 -23.42 -6.47
N ILE A 297 8.41 -22.53 -5.50
CA ILE A 297 8.51 -22.90 -4.07
C ILE A 297 7.21 -23.54 -3.58
N LEU A 298 6.05 -22.94 -3.87
CA LEU A 298 4.75 -23.51 -3.48
C LEU A 298 4.51 -24.89 -4.11
N LYS A 299 4.89 -25.07 -5.37
CA LYS A 299 4.78 -26.35 -6.06
C LYS A 299 5.57 -27.46 -5.34
N GLU A 300 6.77 -27.17 -4.86
CA GLU A 300 7.59 -28.13 -4.11
C GLU A 300 7.04 -28.39 -2.72
N GLN A 301 6.62 -27.34 -2.01
CA GLN A 301 6.09 -27.46 -0.65
C GLN A 301 4.75 -28.22 -0.63
N TRP A 302 3.81 -27.84 -1.49
CA TRP A 302 2.50 -28.46 -1.51
C TRP A 302 2.52 -29.91 -2.01
N ALA A 303 3.51 -30.26 -2.87
CA ALA A 303 3.72 -31.65 -3.28
C ALA A 303 4.02 -32.57 -2.09
N GLN A 304 4.69 -32.08 -1.04
CA GLN A 304 4.94 -32.86 0.19
C GLN A 304 3.65 -33.20 0.94
N ALA A 305 2.61 -32.37 0.79
CA ALA A 305 1.28 -32.63 1.36
C ALA A 305 0.36 -33.44 0.43
N GLY A 306 0.82 -33.84 -0.76
CA GLY A 306 0.02 -34.58 -1.74
C GLY A 306 -0.74 -33.70 -2.73
N VAL A 307 -0.37 -32.40 -2.86
CA VAL A 307 -1.02 -31.47 -3.79
C VAL A 307 -0.14 -31.28 -5.02
N THR A 308 -0.70 -31.54 -6.20
CA THR A 308 -0.08 -31.20 -7.48
C THR A 308 -0.48 -29.79 -7.89
N LEU A 309 0.48 -28.85 -7.92
CA LEU A 309 0.24 -27.47 -8.34
C LEU A 309 0.64 -27.27 -9.81
N GLU A 310 -0.34 -27.04 -10.66
CA GLU A 310 -0.15 -26.64 -12.06
C GLU A 310 -0.04 -25.10 -12.13
N VAL A 311 0.98 -24.60 -12.81
CA VAL A 311 1.23 -23.15 -12.93
C VAL A 311 0.92 -22.71 -14.34
N THR A 312 -0.01 -21.77 -14.48
CA THR A 312 -0.38 -21.15 -15.76
C THR A 312 0.00 -19.67 -15.78
N GLN A 313 0.54 -19.23 -16.92
CA GLN A 313 0.99 -17.84 -17.09
C GLN A 313 0.09 -17.12 -18.08
N TYR A 314 -0.33 -15.90 -17.73
CA TYR A 314 -1.14 -15.02 -18.55
C TYR A 314 -0.50 -13.64 -18.63
N ASP A 315 -0.79 -12.86 -19.67
CA ASP A 315 -0.48 -11.44 -19.65
C ASP A 315 -1.23 -10.73 -18.51
N ALA A 316 -0.69 -9.59 -18.04
CA ALA A 316 -1.21 -8.90 -16.87
C ALA A 316 -2.69 -8.47 -16.99
N ALA A 317 -3.12 -8.04 -18.19
CA ALA A 317 -4.49 -7.60 -18.43
C ALA A 317 -5.47 -8.78 -18.38
N THR A 318 -5.13 -9.88 -19.04
CA THR A 318 -5.91 -11.13 -19.03
C THR A 318 -6.03 -11.68 -17.61
N LEU A 319 -4.90 -11.78 -16.87
CA LEU A 319 -4.91 -12.30 -15.50
C LEU A 319 -5.76 -11.43 -14.57
N THR A 320 -5.67 -10.10 -14.70
CA THR A 320 -6.49 -9.17 -13.93
C THR A 320 -7.98 -9.38 -14.20
N ALA A 321 -8.38 -9.55 -15.47
CA ALA A 321 -9.76 -9.82 -15.82
C ALA A 321 -10.24 -11.17 -15.28
N MET A 322 -9.45 -12.23 -15.41
CA MET A 322 -9.74 -13.57 -14.88
C MET A 322 -9.92 -13.54 -13.35
N LYS A 323 -8.99 -12.90 -12.63
CA LYS A 323 -9.08 -12.77 -11.16
C LYS A 323 -10.35 -12.02 -10.76
N LYS A 324 -10.66 -10.92 -11.43
CA LYS A 324 -11.87 -10.13 -11.17
C LYS A 324 -13.17 -10.90 -11.40
N ASN A 325 -13.17 -11.78 -12.40
CA ASN A 325 -14.35 -12.58 -12.76
C ASN A 325 -14.44 -13.91 -12.00
N GLY A 326 -13.48 -14.24 -11.12
CA GLY A 326 -13.44 -15.53 -10.43
C GLY A 326 -13.02 -16.72 -11.32
N GLU A 327 -12.36 -16.48 -12.44
CA GLU A 327 -11.93 -17.51 -13.39
C GLU A 327 -10.55 -18.09 -13.03
N TYR A 328 -10.36 -18.44 -11.74
CA TYR A 328 -9.11 -18.99 -11.19
C TYR A 328 -9.42 -19.87 -9.96
N GLN A 329 -8.49 -20.70 -9.53
CA GLN A 329 -8.57 -21.45 -8.27
C GLN A 329 -7.68 -20.84 -7.20
N VAL A 330 -6.37 -20.69 -7.50
CA VAL A 330 -5.37 -20.09 -6.64
C VAL A 330 -4.74 -18.91 -7.36
N GLY A 331 -4.56 -17.80 -6.66
CA GLY A 331 -3.93 -16.59 -7.18
C GLY A 331 -3.04 -15.93 -6.14
N LEU A 332 -2.12 -15.08 -6.61
CA LEU A 332 -1.32 -14.20 -5.75
C LEU A 332 -1.93 -12.81 -5.77
N THR A 333 -2.05 -12.19 -4.61
CA THR A 333 -2.53 -10.80 -4.48
C THR A 333 -1.80 -10.08 -3.35
N ASN A 334 -1.98 -8.78 -3.29
CA ASN A 334 -1.47 -7.97 -2.20
C ASN A 334 -2.49 -6.89 -1.83
N LEU A 335 -2.36 -6.35 -0.65
CA LEU A 335 -3.19 -5.27 -0.16
C LEU A 335 -2.36 -4.36 0.74
N GLY A 336 -2.35 -3.07 0.43
CA GLY A 336 -1.67 -2.04 1.21
C GLY A 336 -2.68 -1.07 1.80
N ARG A 337 -2.41 -0.59 3.01
CA ARG A 337 -3.21 0.47 3.62
C ARG A 337 -2.68 1.84 3.22
N THR A 338 -3.56 2.83 3.28
CA THR A 338 -3.26 4.23 2.91
C THR A 338 -3.09 5.15 4.11
N GLY A 339 -3.32 4.63 5.32
CA GLY A 339 -3.29 5.37 6.57
C GLY A 339 -2.77 4.55 7.76
N PRO A 340 -2.83 5.08 8.98
CA PRO A 340 -2.36 4.41 10.20
C PRO A 340 -3.02 3.06 10.49
N ASP A 341 -4.27 2.89 10.09
CA ASP A 341 -5.01 1.64 10.23
C ASP A 341 -5.41 1.04 8.87
N SER A 342 -5.72 -0.24 8.85
CA SER A 342 -6.06 -1.00 7.65
C SER A 342 -7.58 -1.14 7.42
N ALA A 343 -8.44 -0.46 8.17
CA ALA A 343 -9.88 -0.64 8.08
C ALA A 343 -10.41 -0.58 6.65
N LEU A 344 -10.00 0.43 5.89
CA LEU A 344 -10.38 0.56 4.49
C LEU A 344 -9.81 -0.56 3.62
N ALA A 345 -8.53 -0.92 3.80
CA ALA A 345 -7.91 -2.01 3.04
C ALA A 345 -8.60 -3.33 3.34
N LEU A 346 -8.83 -3.64 4.61
CA LEU A 346 -9.47 -4.89 5.03
C LEU A 346 -10.96 -4.96 4.65
N SER A 347 -11.63 -3.84 4.40
CA SER A 347 -13.00 -3.87 3.89
C SER A 347 -13.13 -4.67 2.58
N PHE A 348 -12.07 -4.68 1.77
CA PHE A 348 -12.01 -5.51 0.56
C PHE A 348 -11.93 -7.02 0.83
N ILE A 349 -11.62 -7.42 2.06
CA ILE A 349 -11.59 -8.83 2.47
C ILE A 349 -12.90 -9.20 3.18
N VAL A 350 -13.32 -8.40 4.17
CA VAL A 350 -14.41 -8.74 5.09
C VAL A 350 -15.81 -8.36 4.59
N TYR A 351 -15.90 -7.38 3.70
CA TYR A 351 -17.18 -6.81 3.24
C TYR A 351 -17.44 -7.01 1.74
N ASN A 352 -16.40 -7.17 0.96
CA ASN A 352 -16.51 -7.27 -0.48
C ASN A 352 -15.90 -8.59 -0.97
N PRO A 353 -16.61 -9.40 -1.78
CA PRO A 353 -16.05 -10.62 -2.36
C PRO A 353 -14.88 -10.36 -3.33
N ILE A 354 -14.55 -9.10 -3.63
CA ILE A 354 -13.45 -8.70 -4.50
C ILE A 354 -12.36 -8.03 -3.69
N THR A 355 -11.25 -8.71 -3.46
CA THR A 355 -10.06 -8.21 -2.77
C THR A 355 -9.05 -7.69 -3.78
N ASN A 356 -8.79 -6.38 -3.80
CA ASN A 356 -7.83 -5.73 -4.71
C ASN A 356 -7.93 -6.25 -6.16
N GLY A 357 -9.14 -6.32 -6.70
CA GLY A 357 -9.41 -6.82 -8.05
C GLY A 357 -9.41 -8.35 -8.20
N MET A 358 -9.26 -9.10 -7.09
CA MET A 358 -9.36 -10.55 -7.08
C MET A 358 -10.67 -10.99 -6.42
N TYR A 359 -11.55 -11.64 -7.16
CA TYR A 359 -12.79 -12.18 -6.63
C TYR A 359 -12.51 -13.43 -5.81
N THR A 360 -12.71 -13.38 -4.50
CA THR A 360 -12.56 -14.55 -3.62
C THR A 360 -13.84 -15.34 -3.46
N GLY A 361 -15.00 -14.71 -3.66
CA GLY A 361 -16.32 -15.30 -3.40
C GLY A 361 -16.63 -15.49 -1.90
N TRP A 362 -15.68 -15.17 -1.03
CA TRP A 362 -15.87 -15.35 0.41
C TRP A 362 -16.72 -14.24 1.02
N GLN A 363 -17.67 -14.63 1.84
CA GLN A 363 -18.53 -13.75 2.62
C GLN A 363 -18.81 -14.36 3.98
N ASN A 364 -18.90 -13.51 5.02
CA ASN A 364 -19.23 -13.92 6.37
C ASN A 364 -20.08 -12.86 7.06
N ASP A 365 -21.29 -13.20 7.47
CA ASP A 365 -22.28 -12.28 8.04
C ASP A 365 -21.79 -11.63 9.36
N GLU A 366 -21.01 -12.35 10.18
CA GLU A 366 -20.42 -11.82 11.40
C GLU A 366 -19.36 -10.78 11.09
N CYS A 367 -18.46 -11.05 10.14
CA CYS A 367 -17.44 -10.11 9.69
C CYS A 367 -18.07 -8.85 9.08
N GLU A 368 -19.08 -8.99 8.22
CA GLU A 368 -19.80 -7.85 7.64
C GLU A 368 -20.43 -6.97 8.73
N SER A 369 -21.11 -7.58 9.70
CA SER A 369 -21.76 -6.87 10.81
C SER A 369 -20.74 -6.12 11.68
N LEU A 370 -19.62 -6.77 12.01
CA LEU A 370 -18.52 -6.18 12.79
C LEU A 370 -17.84 -5.04 12.02
N TYR A 371 -17.60 -5.21 10.73
CA TYR A 371 -17.02 -4.17 9.88
C TYR A 371 -17.91 -2.93 9.85
N LEU A 372 -19.21 -3.09 9.55
CA LEU A 372 -20.15 -1.97 9.49
C LEU A 372 -20.25 -1.24 10.83
N ALA A 373 -20.25 -1.96 11.96
CA ALA A 373 -20.22 -1.37 13.29
C ALA A 373 -18.91 -0.60 13.55
N SER A 374 -17.77 -1.14 13.12
CA SER A 374 -16.45 -0.52 13.31
C SER A 374 -16.26 0.79 12.55
N CYS A 375 -16.98 0.97 11.44
CA CYS A 375 -16.91 2.18 10.61
C CYS A 375 -17.34 3.46 11.34
N SER A 376 -18.12 3.36 12.40
CA SER A 376 -18.61 4.51 13.20
C SER A 376 -18.24 4.43 14.68
N GLU A 377 -17.50 3.41 15.13
CA GLU A 377 -17.08 3.24 16.52
C GLU A 377 -15.87 4.15 16.82
N LEU A 378 -16.07 5.12 17.71
CA LEU A 378 -15.05 6.07 18.14
C LEU A 378 -14.24 5.59 19.34
N ASP A 379 -14.74 4.61 20.09
CA ASP A 379 -14.02 3.96 21.17
C ASP A 379 -12.96 3.03 20.56
N VAL A 380 -11.69 3.41 20.70
CA VAL A 380 -10.54 2.73 20.10
C VAL A 380 -10.42 1.29 20.56
N GLU A 381 -10.73 1.00 21.84
CA GLU A 381 -10.62 -0.36 22.40
C GLU A 381 -11.72 -1.26 21.81
N LYS A 382 -12.97 -0.81 21.78
CA LYS A 382 -14.07 -1.56 21.16
C LYS A 382 -13.87 -1.79 19.67
N ARG A 383 -13.35 -0.78 18.97
CA ARG A 383 -13.02 -0.89 17.56
C ARG A 383 -11.93 -1.94 17.34
N ALA A 384 -10.88 -1.95 18.16
CA ALA A 384 -9.82 -2.94 18.10
C ALA A 384 -10.34 -4.37 18.41
N GLU A 385 -11.27 -4.54 19.35
CA GLU A 385 -11.92 -5.83 19.64
C GLU A 385 -12.71 -6.36 18.43
N MET A 386 -13.47 -5.50 17.74
CA MET A 386 -14.19 -5.88 16.51
C MET A 386 -13.22 -6.38 15.43
N TRP A 387 -12.13 -5.65 15.20
CA TRP A 387 -11.10 -6.02 14.23
C TRP A 387 -10.34 -7.28 14.64
N ALA A 388 -10.06 -7.47 15.92
CA ALA A 388 -9.45 -8.69 16.41
C ALA A 388 -10.32 -9.92 16.12
N ARG A 389 -11.64 -9.80 16.32
CA ARG A 389 -12.59 -10.88 16.04
C ARG A 389 -12.68 -11.20 14.54
N MET A 390 -12.71 -10.18 13.67
CA MET A 390 -12.71 -10.40 12.21
C MET A 390 -11.45 -11.15 11.77
N GLN A 391 -10.27 -10.79 12.28
CA GLN A 391 -9.01 -11.48 11.96
C GLN A 391 -9.01 -12.95 12.43
N GLU A 392 -9.67 -13.27 13.56
CA GLU A 392 -9.85 -14.67 13.98
C GLU A 392 -10.69 -15.46 12.97
N ILE A 393 -11.81 -14.89 12.52
CA ILE A 393 -12.72 -15.53 11.56
C ILE A 393 -12.01 -15.73 10.22
N GLU A 394 -11.34 -14.70 9.71
CA GLU A 394 -10.58 -14.75 8.44
C GLU A 394 -9.48 -15.82 8.49
N LEU A 395 -8.78 -15.92 9.63
CA LEU A 395 -7.75 -16.93 9.80
C LEU A 395 -8.35 -18.34 9.84
N ASP A 396 -9.49 -18.55 10.53
CA ASP A 396 -10.17 -19.85 10.57
C ASP A 396 -10.76 -20.24 9.21
N GLU A 397 -11.38 -19.32 8.50
CA GLU A 397 -12.00 -19.56 7.19
C GLU A 397 -10.98 -19.65 6.03
N ALA A 398 -9.80 -19.05 6.22
CA ALA A 398 -8.70 -19.04 5.26
C ALA A 398 -9.07 -18.67 3.79
N PRO A 399 -9.83 -17.60 3.54
CA PRO A 399 -10.11 -17.17 2.15
C PRO A 399 -8.82 -16.72 1.45
N LEU A 400 -7.87 -16.26 2.23
CA LEU A 400 -6.52 -15.84 1.86
C LEU A 400 -5.54 -16.43 2.87
N ILE A 401 -4.32 -16.72 2.47
CA ILE A 401 -3.20 -17.04 3.37
C ILE A 401 -2.33 -15.79 3.45
N PRO A 402 -2.25 -15.10 4.59
CA PRO A 402 -1.30 -14.01 4.77
C PRO A 402 0.13 -14.58 4.79
N THR A 403 1.03 -13.92 4.10
CA THR A 403 2.40 -14.41 3.96
C THR A 403 3.43 -13.44 4.54
N TYR A 404 3.68 -12.36 3.86
CA TYR A 404 4.71 -11.40 4.27
C TYR A 404 4.39 -9.97 3.78
N VAL A 405 5.05 -9.02 4.40
CA VAL A 405 5.16 -7.64 3.94
C VAL A 405 6.51 -7.48 3.26
N ASN A 406 6.53 -6.94 2.04
CA ASN A 406 7.78 -6.61 1.36
C ASN A 406 8.50 -5.47 2.09
N GLN A 407 9.83 -5.45 1.97
CA GLN A 407 10.60 -4.24 2.22
C GLN A 407 10.93 -3.55 0.88
N ASP A 408 10.80 -2.24 0.85
CA ASP A 408 11.35 -1.43 -0.24
C ASP A 408 12.86 -1.33 -0.06
N VAL A 409 13.61 -1.66 -1.11
CA VAL A 409 15.06 -1.68 -1.05
C VAL A 409 15.64 -0.71 -2.05
N TYR A 410 16.38 0.25 -1.53
CA TYR A 410 17.01 1.31 -2.29
C TYR A 410 18.53 1.17 -2.25
N ALA A 411 19.15 1.18 -3.42
CA ALA A 411 20.60 1.34 -3.51
C ALA A 411 20.93 2.79 -3.86
N MET A 412 21.92 3.33 -3.18
CA MET A 412 22.39 4.70 -3.38
C MET A 412 23.90 4.77 -3.33
N HIS A 413 24.49 5.77 -3.98
CA HIS A 413 25.92 6.05 -3.83
C HIS A 413 26.25 6.42 -2.39
N SER A 414 27.45 6.07 -1.91
CA SER A 414 27.84 6.25 -0.51
C SER A 414 27.87 7.73 -0.06
N ASN A 415 27.98 8.66 -1.02
CA ASN A 415 27.94 10.10 -0.79
C ASN A 415 26.52 10.69 -0.74
N VAL A 416 25.47 9.88 -0.96
CA VAL A 416 24.07 10.30 -0.74
C VAL A 416 23.72 10.13 0.73
N SER A 417 23.03 11.11 1.30
CA SER A 417 22.60 11.14 2.70
C SER A 417 21.26 11.84 2.87
N GLY A 418 20.67 11.80 4.06
CA GLY A 418 19.43 12.47 4.38
C GLY A 418 18.18 11.84 3.73
N VAL A 419 18.25 10.58 3.32
CA VAL A 419 17.10 9.85 2.80
C VAL A 419 16.07 9.65 3.91
N GLN A 420 14.85 10.05 3.64
CA GLN A 420 13.68 9.80 4.49
C GLN A 420 12.70 8.90 3.76
N TYR A 421 12.05 8.04 4.51
CA TYR A 421 11.04 7.13 4.00
C TYR A 421 9.72 7.33 4.74
N ASN A 422 8.64 7.43 3.99
CA ASN A 422 7.28 7.44 4.50
C ASN A 422 6.59 6.14 4.09
N LEU A 423 5.92 5.49 5.03
CA LEU A 423 5.27 4.18 4.83
C LEU A 423 4.24 4.16 3.68
N PHE A 424 3.64 5.31 3.36
CA PHE A 424 2.57 5.43 2.37
C PHE A 424 2.99 6.11 1.06
N LEU A 425 4.09 6.88 1.10
CA LEU A 425 4.56 7.69 -0.02
C LEU A 425 5.90 7.22 -0.58
N GLY A 426 6.58 6.28 0.12
CA GLY A 426 7.92 5.86 -0.25
C GLY A 426 8.99 6.89 0.13
N ILE A 427 10.04 7.01 -0.67
CA ILE A 427 11.12 7.97 -0.43
C ILE A 427 10.63 9.40 -0.52
N LEU A 428 10.95 10.18 0.51
CA LEU A 428 10.75 11.62 0.55
C LEU A 428 12.08 12.32 0.24
N PRO A 429 12.17 13.06 -0.87
CA PRO A 429 13.43 13.68 -1.28
C PRO A 429 13.77 14.96 -0.50
N TYR A 430 13.01 15.29 0.54
CA TYR A 430 13.02 16.58 1.23
C TYR A 430 14.39 16.97 1.79
N THR A 431 15.10 16.00 2.38
CA THR A 431 16.37 16.21 3.07
C THR A 431 17.54 15.49 2.41
N MET A 432 17.31 14.90 1.23
CA MET A 432 18.38 14.22 0.48
C MET A 432 19.44 15.20 0.05
N GLN A 433 20.70 14.79 0.17
CA GLN A 433 21.89 15.55 -0.21
C GLN A 433 22.92 14.63 -0.84
N LYS A 434 23.64 15.15 -1.80
CA LYS A 434 24.85 14.53 -2.36
C LYS A 434 26.06 15.36 -1.96
N THR A 435 27.00 14.75 -1.25
CA THR A 435 28.31 15.38 -1.01
C THR A 435 29.23 15.16 -2.22
N VAL A 436 29.93 16.21 -2.62
CA VAL A 436 30.87 16.21 -3.75
C VAL A 436 32.12 15.43 -3.40
#